data_72d638b0a970804e1b84a8d344e842f0
#
_entry.id   72d638b0a970804e1b84a8d344e842f0
#
_cell.length_a   1.000
_cell.length_b   1.000
_cell.length_c   1.000
_cell.angle_alpha   90.00
_cell.angle_beta   90.00
_cell.angle_gamma   90.00
#
_symmetry.space_group_name_H-M   'P 1'
#
loop_
_entity.id
_entity.type
_entity.pdbx_description
1 polymer ?
#
loop_
_entity_poly.entity_id
_entity_poly.type
_entity_poly.pdbx_seq_one_letter_code
_entity_poly.pdbx_strand_id
1 'polypeptide(L)'
;MRTWQVNDVMTTAVVTVGQGDSYRDVVDLLVSHRFSAVPVVDDFQRVTGVVSEADLLRKIEYAGAEEPRLFDGRRRRDERVKASARTAGDLMSAPPVVVPSGTSIPAAARLMDGEGVKRLPVVDDLGRLVGIVSRGDLLKVHLRPDDEIQADVEAGVLRGVITDETNAVRSTVQDGVVTLTGRVDRWSTTDIVGRLTRQVAGVVDVADELEFDYDDRNILGTGVAFGIA
;
A
#
# COMPACT_ATOMS: atom_id res chain seq x y z
N MET A 1 -10.21 10.53 -13.38
CA MET A 1 -9.23 10.49 -12.26
C MET A 1 -8.42 9.21 -12.37
N ARG A 2 -7.11 9.29 -12.55
CA ARG A 2 -6.23 8.11 -12.60
C ARG A 2 -6.00 7.62 -11.18
N THR A 3 -6.48 6.42 -10.86
CA THR A 3 -6.18 5.79 -9.57
C THR A 3 -4.84 5.07 -9.67
N TRP A 4 -3.87 5.48 -8.88
CA TRP A 4 -2.58 4.80 -8.81
C TRP A 4 -2.71 3.45 -8.10
N GLN A 5 -2.11 2.45 -8.71
CA GLN A 5 -2.15 1.06 -8.30
C GLN A 5 -0.74 0.53 -8.01
N VAL A 6 -0.66 -0.64 -7.43
CA VAL A 6 0.61 -1.30 -7.09
C VAL A 6 1.49 -1.49 -8.33
N ASN A 7 0.92 -1.82 -9.49
CA ASN A 7 1.64 -1.97 -10.75
C ASN A 7 2.33 -0.68 -11.24
N ASP A 8 1.87 0.50 -10.81
CA ASP A 8 2.49 1.78 -11.21
C ASP A 8 3.82 2.04 -10.47
N VAL A 9 4.04 1.39 -9.31
CA VAL A 9 5.20 1.64 -8.44
C VAL A 9 6.05 0.42 -8.14
N MET A 10 5.56 -0.81 -8.41
CA MET A 10 6.26 -2.05 -8.11
C MET A 10 7.57 -2.22 -8.90
N THR A 11 8.46 -3.04 -8.38
CA THR A 11 9.61 -3.55 -9.11
C THR A 11 9.21 -4.86 -9.80
N THR A 12 9.42 -4.95 -11.13
CA THR A 12 9.05 -6.13 -11.93
C THR A 12 10.18 -7.14 -12.06
N ALA A 13 11.45 -6.70 -11.99
CA ALA A 13 12.62 -7.59 -11.98
C ALA A 13 12.83 -8.14 -10.56
N VAL A 14 12.04 -9.15 -10.19
CA VAL A 14 12.08 -9.73 -8.84
C VAL A 14 13.07 -10.87 -8.77
N VAL A 15 13.97 -10.79 -7.81
CA VAL A 15 14.85 -11.92 -7.46
C VAL A 15 14.08 -12.85 -6.53
N THR A 16 14.08 -14.14 -6.82
CA THR A 16 13.33 -15.17 -6.09
C THR A 16 14.23 -16.32 -5.69
N VAL A 17 13.77 -17.15 -4.78
CA VAL A 17 14.39 -18.42 -4.41
C VAL A 17 13.37 -19.55 -4.52
N GLY A 18 13.84 -20.76 -4.80
CA GLY A 18 13.06 -21.99 -4.71
C GLY A 18 13.00 -22.52 -3.29
N GLN A 19 12.03 -23.38 -2.97
CA GLN A 19 11.90 -23.97 -1.63
C GLN A 19 13.13 -24.79 -1.22
N GLY A 20 13.82 -25.40 -2.19
CA GLY A 20 15.03 -26.22 -1.97
C GLY A 20 16.33 -25.44 -1.80
N ASP A 21 16.34 -24.13 -2.06
CA ASP A 21 17.54 -23.32 -1.96
C ASP A 21 18.09 -23.31 -0.54
N SER A 22 19.42 -23.37 -0.40
CA SER A 22 20.03 -23.49 0.91
C SER A 22 19.90 -22.20 1.74
N TYR A 23 19.94 -22.33 3.06
CA TYR A 23 20.03 -21.18 3.98
C TYR A 23 21.11 -20.19 3.55
N ARG A 24 22.27 -20.70 3.13
CA ARG A 24 23.43 -19.88 2.74
C ARG A 24 23.16 -19.09 1.46
N ASP A 25 22.55 -19.71 0.47
CA ASP A 25 22.20 -19.04 -0.79
C ASP A 25 21.20 -17.89 -0.52
N VAL A 26 20.23 -18.12 0.37
CA VAL A 26 19.27 -17.08 0.77
C VAL A 26 19.97 -15.91 1.49
N VAL A 27 20.92 -16.22 2.41
CA VAL A 27 21.71 -15.17 3.09
C VAL A 27 22.55 -14.40 2.08
N ASP A 28 23.31 -15.09 1.21
CA ASP A 28 24.16 -14.45 0.21
C ASP A 28 23.33 -13.54 -0.71
N LEU A 29 22.15 -13.98 -1.11
CA LEU A 29 21.23 -13.20 -1.95
C LEU A 29 20.75 -11.93 -1.24
N LEU A 30 20.25 -12.05 0.00
CA LEU A 30 19.73 -10.89 0.74
C LEU A 30 20.85 -9.88 1.02
N VAL A 31 22.04 -10.34 1.41
CA VAL A 31 23.18 -9.47 1.74
C VAL A 31 23.74 -8.79 0.50
N SER A 32 23.99 -9.54 -0.60
CA SER A 32 24.60 -9.00 -1.82
C SER A 32 23.71 -7.97 -2.51
N HIS A 33 22.40 -8.16 -2.48
CA HIS A 33 21.43 -7.24 -3.09
C HIS A 33 20.85 -6.22 -2.10
N ARG A 34 21.22 -6.30 -0.81
CA ARG A 34 20.65 -5.45 0.25
C ARG A 34 19.11 -5.54 0.32
N PHE A 35 18.58 -6.74 0.15
CA PHE A 35 17.17 -6.99 0.26
C PHE A 35 16.77 -7.35 1.70
N SER A 36 15.64 -6.85 2.17
CA SER A 36 15.10 -7.20 3.49
C SER A 36 14.19 -8.43 3.46
N ALA A 37 13.80 -8.89 2.28
CA ALA A 37 13.02 -10.11 2.08
C ALA A 37 13.07 -10.55 0.61
N VAL A 38 12.85 -11.86 0.38
CA VAL A 38 12.79 -12.49 -0.93
C VAL A 38 11.58 -13.42 -1.02
N PRO A 39 10.81 -13.40 -2.12
CA PRO A 39 9.74 -14.36 -2.35
C PRO A 39 10.30 -15.76 -2.63
N VAL A 40 9.63 -16.78 -2.08
CA VAL A 40 9.85 -18.19 -2.40
C VAL A 40 8.80 -18.62 -3.41
N VAL A 41 9.22 -19.18 -4.53
CA VAL A 41 8.32 -19.58 -5.61
C VAL A 41 8.41 -21.08 -5.90
N ASP A 42 7.32 -21.63 -6.46
CA ASP A 42 7.29 -22.98 -7.02
C ASP A 42 7.74 -22.99 -8.51
N ASP A 43 7.78 -24.18 -9.12
CA ASP A 43 8.14 -24.37 -10.53
C ASP A 43 7.19 -23.67 -11.52
N PHE A 44 6.01 -23.26 -11.05
CA PHE A 44 5.01 -22.51 -11.81
C PHE A 44 5.07 -21.00 -11.54
N GLN A 45 6.13 -20.54 -10.88
CA GLN A 45 6.31 -19.12 -10.46
C GLN A 45 5.23 -18.62 -9.49
N ARG A 46 4.52 -19.49 -8.79
CA ARG A 46 3.57 -19.11 -7.76
C ARG A 46 4.28 -18.86 -6.45
N VAL A 47 3.88 -17.80 -5.75
CA VAL A 47 4.46 -17.45 -4.45
C VAL A 47 3.98 -18.43 -3.39
N THR A 48 4.90 -19.21 -2.82
CA THR A 48 4.61 -20.20 -1.76
C THR A 48 4.92 -19.69 -0.37
N GLY A 49 5.80 -18.69 -0.27
CA GLY A 49 6.19 -18.06 1.00
C GLY A 49 7.07 -16.83 0.77
N VAL A 50 7.51 -16.24 1.86
CA VAL A 50 8.49 -15.14 1.88
C VAL A 50 9.52 -15.41 2.96
N VAL A 51 10.82 -15.26 2.65
CA VAL A 51 11.90 -15.26 3.63
C VAL A 51 12.37 -13.83 3.83
N SER A 52 12.47 -13.39 5.08
CA SER A 52 12.93 -12.07 5.47
C SER A 52 14.23 -12.14 6.30
N GLU A 53 14.93 -11.00 6.43
CA GLU A 53 16.08 -10.87 7.34
C GLU A 53 15.73 -11.33 8.78
N ALA A 54 14.52 -11.04 9.24
CA ALA A 54 14.07 -11.45 10.57
C ALA A 54 14.00 -12.98 10.73
N ASP A 55 13.66 -13.70 9.66
CA ASP A 55 13.64 -15.18 9.68
C ASP A 55 15.07 -15.75 9.78
N LEU A 56 16.04 -15.10 9.14
CA LEU A 56 17.45 -15.49 9.21
C LEU A 56 18.07 -15.15 10.56
N LEU A 57 17.78 -13.99 11.14
CA LEU A 57 18.29 -13.55 12.44
C LEU A 57 17.88 -14.49 13.56
N ARG A 58 16.74 -15.16 13.48
CA ARG A 58 16.29 -16.15 14.47
C ARG A 58 17.30 -17.29 14.64
N LYS A 59 17.98 -17.68 13.58
CA LYS A 59 19.02 -18.72 13.70
C LYS A 59 20.20 -18.24 14.54
N ILE A 60 20.57 -16.98 14.46
CA ILE A 60 21.63 -16.37 15.27
C ILE A 60 21.15 -16.19 16.71
N GLU A 61 19.91 -15.73 16.89
CA GLU A 61 19.28 -15.48 18.19
C GLU A 61 19.16 -16.76 19.03
N TYR A 62 18.86 -17.89 18.38
CA TYR A 62 18.72 -19.19 19.05
C TYR A 62 19.99 -20.07 18.97
N ALA A 63 21.10 -19.55 18.41
CA ALA A 63 22.37 -20.26 18.37
C ALA A 63 22.91 -20.48 19.80
N GLY A 64 22.91 -21.75 20.25
CA GLY A 64 23.36 -22.12 21.62
C GLY A 64 22.28 -22.04 22.69
N ALA A 65 21.02 -21.79 22.34
CA ALA A 65 19.91 -21.85 23.30
C ALA A 65 19.60 -23.30 23.72
N GLU A 66 19.46 -23.52 25.04
CA GLU A 66 19.09 -24.83 25.62
C GLU A 66 17.78 -25.40 25.04
N GLU A 67 17.60 -26.74 25.20
CA GLU A 67 16.47 -27.50 24.68
C GLU A 67 15.08 -26.89 25.00
N PRO A 68 14.04 -27.22 24.19
CA PRO A 68 12.70 -26.66 24.33
C PRO A 68 12.13 -26.93 25.71
N ARG A 69 11.65 -25.94 26.43
CA ARG A 69 10.87 -26.12 27.64
C ARG A 69 9.45 -26.56 27.27
N LEU A 70 8.91 -27.52 28.03
CA LEU A 70 7.60 -28.15 27.82
C LEU A 70 6.40 -27.17 27.75
N PHE A 71 6.59 -25.90 28.12
CA PHE A 71 5.57 -24.85 28.16
C PHE A 71 5.82 -23.70 27.21
N ASP A 72 6.66 -23.88 26.19
CA ASP A 72 6.85 -22.84 25.15
C ASP A 72 5.59 -22.69 24.30
N GLY A 73 5.03 -21.48 24.25
CA GLY A 73 3.86 -21.17 23.43
C GLY A 73 4.12 -21.39 21.93
N ARG A 74 3.04 -21.55 21.12
CA ARG A 74 3.10 -21.82 19.66
C ARG A 74 4.11 -20.97 18.93
N ARG A 75 4.11 -19.65 19.18
CA ARG A 75 5.02 -18.69 18.53
C ARG A 75 6.50 -19.01 18.75
N ARG A 76 6.91 -19.36 20.00
CA ARG A 76 8.30 -19.74 20.30
C ARG A 76 8.69 -21.08 19.68
N ARG A 77 7.72 -21.98 19.49
CA ARG A 77 7.94 -23.26 18.84
C ARG A 77 8.24 -23.07 17.33
N ASP A 78 7.46 -22.21 16.66
CA ASP A 78 7.66 -21.87 15.24
C ASP A 78 9.00 -21.14 15.04
N GLU A 79 9.38 -20.26 15.96
CA GLU A 79 10.67 -19.54 15.92
C GLU A 79 11.86 -20.49 16.06
N ARG A 80 11.77 -21.54 16.87
CA ARG A 80 12.83 -22.55 17.01
C ARG A 80 12.91 -23.50 15.81
N VAL A 81 11.79 -23.84 15.21
CA VAL A 81 11.78 -24.61 13.96
C VAL A 81 12.56 -23.85 12.88
N LYS A 82 12.31 -22.56 12.74
CA LYS A 82 13.07 -21.70 11.82
C LYS A 82 14.57 -21.59 12.18
N ALA A 83 14.94 -21.67 13.46
CA ALA A 83 16.34 -21.66 13.86
C ALA A 83 17.12 -22.93 13.43
N SER A 84 16.44 -24.06 13.25
CA SER A 84 17.02 -25.30 12.72
C SER A 84 16.94 -25.40 11.19
N ALA A 85 16.29 -24.47 10.53
CA ALA A 85 16.02 -24.47 9.09
C ALA A 85 17.31 -24.57 8.27
N ARG A 86 17.25 -25.34 7.19
CA ARG A 86 18.37 -25.53 6.24
C ARG A 86 18.04 -25.04 4.85
N THR A 87 16.77 -24.92 4.50
CA THR A 87 16.29 -24.53 3.20
C THR A 87 15.38 -23.29 3.27
N ALA A 88 15.14 -22.64 2.14
CA ALA A 88 14.21 -21.54 2.02
C ALA A 88 12.77 -21.96 2.43
N GLY A 89 12.38 -23.18 2.08
CA GLY A 89 11.08 -23.74 2.45
C GLY A 89 10.88 -23.89 3.97
N ASP A 90 11.96 -24.23 4.70
CA ASP A 90 11.92 -24.33 6.18
C ASP A 90 11.88 -22.94 6.84
N LEU A 91 12.51 -21.94 6.20
CA LEU A 91 12.64 -20.59 6.72
C LEU A 91 11.40 -19.72 6.47
N MET A 92 10.75 -19.92 5.32
CA MET A 92 9.71 -19.02 4.83
C MET A 92 8.54 -18.88 5.81
N SER A 93 7.93 -17.72 5.79
CA SER A 93 6.61 -17.48 6.34
C SER A 93 5.57 -17.87 5.28
N ALA A 94 4.68 -18.82 5.65
CA ALA A 94 3.62 -19.34 4.81
C ALA A 94 2.30 -19.44 5.61
N PRO A 95 1.13 -19.18 5.00
CA PRO A 95 0.96 -18.69 3.63
C PRO A 95 1.53 -17.28 3.44
N PRO A 96 1.96 -16.92 2.21
CA PRO A 96 2.50 -15.59 1.93
C PRO A 96 1.42 -14.54 1.95
N VAL A 97 1.72 -13.35 2.49
CA VAL A 97 0.89 -12.17 2.29
C VAL A 97 1.26 -11.59 0.92
N VAL A 98 0.32 -11.63 -0.02
CA VAL A 98 0.50 -11.17 -1.41
C VAL A 98 -0.53 -10.10 -1.76
N VAL A 99 -0.30 -9.38 -2.86
CA VAL A 99 -1.23 -8.35 -3.34
C VAL A 99 -1.43 -8.47 -4.84
N PRO A 100 -2.67 -8.38 -5.38
CA PRO A 100 -2.91 -8.25 -6.82
C PRO A 100 -2.32 -6.96 -7.39
N SER A 101 -1.84 -7.01 -8.65
CA SER A 101 -1.21 -5.86 -9.32
C SER A 101 -2.11 -4.63 -9.45
N GLY A 102 -3.43 -4.83 -9.56
CA GLY A 102 -4.44 -3.77 -9.66
C GLY A 102 -4.88 -3.17 -8.33
N THR A 103 -4.26 -3.57 -7.21
CA THR A 103 -4.62 -3.03 -5.88
C THR A 103 -4.21 -1.57 -5.75
N SER A 104 -5.08 -0.73 -5.17
CA SER A 104 -4.77 0.69 -4.93
C SER A 104 -3.66 0.87 -3.89
N ILE A 105 -2.85 1.93 -4.02
CA ILE A 105 -1.77 2.26 -3.08
C ILE A 105 -2.25 2.30 -1.61
N PRO A 106 -3.38 2.96 -1.27
CA PRO A 106 -3.87 2.96 0.12
C PRO A 106 -4.27 1.57 0.64
N ALA A 107 -4.80 0.69 -0.24
CA ALA A 107 -5.15 -0.66 0.17
C ALA A 107 -3.91 -1.51 0.44
N ALA A 108 -2.87 -1.41 -0.41
CA ALA A 108 -1.59 -2.07 -0.19
C ALA A 108 -0.89 -1.58 1.09
N ALA A 109 -0.94 -0.27 1.37
CA ALA A 109 -0.39 0.30 2.60
C ALA A 109 -1.07 -0.26 3.86
N ARG A 110 -2.42 -0.31 3.87
CA ARG A 110 -3.18 -0.91 4.98
C ARG A 110 -2.88 -2.40 5.17
N LEU A 111 -2.71 -3.14 4.06
CA LEU A 111 -2.33 -4.55 4.12
C LEU A 111 -0.95 -4.73 4.75
N MET A 112 0.04 -3.93 4.33
CA MET A 112 1.40 -3.97 4.92
C MET A 112 1.39 -3.66 6.42
N ASP A 113 0.57 -2.71 6.84
CA ASP A 113 0.47 -2.30 8.25
C ASP A 113 -0.24 -3.38 9.08
N GLY A 114 -1.42 -3.83 8.64
CA GLY A 114 -2.21 -4.84 9.34
C GLY A 114 -1.50 -6.19 9.50
N GLU A 115 -0.73 -6.61 8.49
CA GLU A 115 0.04 -7.86 8.51
C GLU A 115 1.47 -7.67 9.08
N GLY A 116 1.86 -6.45 9.42
CA GLY A 116 3.18 -6.14 9.98
C GLY A 116 4.35 -6.38 9.01
N VAL A 117 4.10 -6.39 7.69
CA VAL A 117 5.10 -6.67 6.66
C VAL A 117 5.64 -5.39 6.03
N LYS A 118 6.87 -5.46 5.51
CA LYS A 118 7.54 -4.32 4.86
C LYS A 118 7.50 -4.40 3.33
N ARG A 119 7.18 -5.58 2.78
CA ARG A 119 7.13 -5.87 1.34
C ARG A 119 5.99 -6.84 1.06
N LEU A 120 5.39 -6.72 -0.12
CA LEU A 120 4.37 -7.63 -0.62
C LEU A 120 4.81 -8.14 -1.99
N PRO A 121 4.91 -9.46 -2.20
CA PRO A 121 4.93 -10.01 -3.54
C PRO A 121 3.64 -9.61 -4.27
N VAL A 122 3.78 -9.18 -5.52
CA VAL A 122 2.66 -8.81 -6.39
C VAL A 122 2.37 -9.98 -7.31
N VAL A 123 1.11 -10.38 -7.38
CA VAL A 123 0.70 -11.55 -8.13
C VAL A 123 -0.35 -11.24 -9.19
N ASP A 124 -0.39 -12.07 -10.22
CA ASP A 124 -1.48 -12.10 -11.20
C ASP A 124 -2.67 -12.93 -10.69
N ASP A 125 -3.72 -13.06 -11.52
CA ASP A 125 -4.94 -13.79 -11.20
C ASP A 125 -4.71 -15.31 -11.03
N LEU A 126 -3.57 -15.84 -11.47
CA LEU A 126 -3.15 -17.23 -11.29
C LEU A 126 -2.24 -17.43 -10.08
N GLY A 127 -1.97 -16.37 -9.30
CA GLY A 127 -1.06 -16.38 -8.14
C GLY A 127 0.42 -16.39 -8.50
N ARG A 128 0.78 -16.13 -9.78
CA ARG A 128 2.18 -16.05 -10.23
C ARG A 128 2.77 -14.70 -9.90
N LEU A 129 4.02 -14.71 -9.51
CA LEU A 129 4.77 -13.50 -9.18
C LEU A 129 4.98 -12.63 -10.42
N VAL A 130 4.51 -11.39 -10.37
CA VAL A 130 4.69 -10.37 -11.43
C VAL A 130 5.48 -9.15 -10.96
N GLY A 131 5.69 -9.00 -9.65
CA GLY A 131 6.42 -7.89 -9.08
C GLY A 131 6.60 -8.01 -7.57
N ILE A 132 7.25 -7.02 -7.00
CA ILE A 132 7.35 -6.83 -5.55
C ILE A 132 7.18 -5.34 -5.23
N VAL A 133 6.45 -5.03 -4.17
CA VAL A 133 6.27 -3.67 -3.69
C VAL A 133 6.68 -3.55 -2.23
N SER A 134 7.42 -2.49 -1.90
CA SER A 134 7.83 -2.15 -0.54
C SER A 134 7.11 -0.90 -0.03
N ARG A 135 7.21 -0.62 1.27
CA ARG A 135 6.72 0.64 1.86
C ARG A 135 7.33 1.86 1.16
N GLY A 136 8.64 1.80 0.81
CA GLY A 136 9.31 2.87 0.08
C GLY A 136 8.75 3.07 -1.33
N ASP A 137 8.34 1.99 -2.00
CA ASP A 137 7.75 2.09 -3.33
C ASP A 137 6.38 2.76 -3.28
N LEU A 138 5.56 2.50 -2.25
CA LEU A 138 4.27 3.17 -2.08
C LEU A 138 4.43 4.68 -1.87
N LEU A 139 5.52 5.12 -1.24
CA LEU A 139 5.79 6.54 -1.03
C LEU A 139 6.14 7.29 -2.31
N LYS A 140 6.53 6.59 -3.38
CA LYS A 140 6.83 7.22 -4.69
C LYS A 140 5.65 8.01 -5.25
N VAL A 141 4.42 7.68 -4.84
CA VAL A 141 3.23 8.45 -5.23
C VAL A 141 3.33 9.93 -4.85
N HIS A 142 4.04 10.25 -3.75
CA HIS A 142 4.24 11.63 -3.29
C HIS A 142 5.45 12.33 -3.93
N LEU A 143 6.14 11.66 -4.88
CA LEU A 143 7.19 12.26 -5.70
C LEU A 143 6.68 12.68 -7.09
N ARG A 144 5.37 12.64 -7.30
CA ARG A 144 4.74 13.11 -8.54
C ARG A 144 4.97 14.61 -8.71
N PRO A 145 5.25 15.06 -9.94
CA PRO A 145 5.31 16.49 -10.26
C PRO A 145 3.99 17.21 -9.94
N ASP A 146 4.09 18.43 -9.42
CA ASP A 146 2.91 19.23 -9.03
C ASP A 146 1.97 19.53 -10.21
N ASP A 147 2.52 19.72 -11.41
CA ASP A 147 1.76 19.93 -12.64
C ASP A 147 0.91 18.71 -13.03
N GLU A 148 1.42 17.48 -12.82
CA GLU A 148 0.63 16.26 -13.03
C GLU A 148 -0.50 16.13 -11.99
N ILE A 149 -0.21 16.46 -10.72
CA ILE A 149 -1.22 16.46 -9.66
C ILE A 149 -2.31 17.48 -9.98
N GLN A 150 -1.91 18.69 -10.38
CA GLN A 150 -2.85 19.76 -10.77
C GLN A 150 -3.73 19.32 -11.93
N ALA A 151 -3.15 18.74 -12.98
CA ALA A 151 -3.91 18.25 -14.14
C ALA A 151 -4.93 17.17 -13.74
N ASP A 152 -4.56 16.25 -12.82
CA ASP A 152 -5.47 15.22 -12.30
C ASP A 152 -6.61 15.83 -11.45
N VAL A 153 -6.34 16.85 -10.63
CA VAL A 153 -7.35 17.58 -9.86
C VAL A 153 -8.34 18.28 -10.81
N GLU A 154 -7.82 19.01 -11.79
CA GLU A 154 -8.66 19.75 -12.75
C GLU A 154 -9.53 18.80 -13.59
N ALA A 155 -8.93 17.73 -14.13
CA ALA A 155 -9.64 16.82 -15.00
C ALA A 155 -10.55 15.83 -14.24
N GLY A 156 -10.11 15.36 -13.07
CA GLY A 156 -10.78 14.29 -12.34
C GLY A 156 -11.75 14.77 -11.28
N VAL A 157 -11.53 15.97 -10.73
CA VAL A 157 -12.35 16.52 -9.65
C VAL A 157 -13.14 17.72 -10.13
N LEU A 158 -12.47 18.77 -10.55
CA LEU A 158 -13.16 20.04 -10.84
C LEU A 158 -14.15 19.91 -12.01
N ARG A 159 -13.73 19.32 -13.15
CA ARG A 159 -14.65 19.11 -14.28
C ARG A 159 -15.79 18.15 -14.00
N GLY A 160 -15.62 17.24 -13.05
CA GLY A 160 -16.64 16.24 -12.71
C GLY A 160 -17.69 16.75 -11.70
N VAL A 161 -17.30 17.69 -10.85
CA VAL A 161 -18.17 18.22 -9.78
C VAL A 161 -18.74 19.57 -10.12
N ILE A 162 -17.95 20.40 -10.79
CA ILE A 162 -18.30 21.80 -11.13
C ILE A 162 -18.81 21.82 -12.55
N THR A 163 -20.11 21.71 -12.72
CA THR A 163 -20.77 21.68 -14.03
C THR A 163 -21.29 23.06 -14.48
N ASP A 164 -21.32 24.04 -13.58
CA ASP A 164 -21.81 25.36 -13.84
C ASP A 164 -20.65 26.32 -14.20
N GLU A 165 -20.72 26.98 -15.37
CA GLU A 165 -19.72 27.93 -15.84
C GLU A 165 -19.60 29.18 -14.96
N THR A 166 -20.58 29.46 -14.10
CA THR A 166 -20.55 30.56 -13.14
C THR A 166 -19.61 30.29 -11.96
N ASN A 167 -19.25 29.03 -11.70
CA ASN A 167 -18.40 28.62 -10.62
C ASN A 167 -16.93 28.64 -11.05
N ALA A 168 -16.23 29.73 -10.79
CA ALA A 168 -14.81 29.90 -11.12
C ALA A 168 -13.91 29.29 -10.03
N VAL A 169 -13.81 27.96 -9.98
CA VAL A 169 -12.87 27.27 -9.08
C VAL A 169 -11.55 27.04 -9.79
N ARG A 170 -10.46 27.34 -9.10
CA ARG A 170 -9.07 27.12 -9.54
C ARG A 170 -8.33 26.26 -8.54
N SER A 171 -7.40 25.46 -9.03
CA SER A 171 -6.44 24.72 -8.21
C SER A 171 -5.02 25.18 -8.51
N THR A 172 -4.19 25.28 -7.48
CA THR A 172 -2.74 25.39 -7.60
C THR A 172 -2.11 24.33 -6.73
N VAL A 173 -0.94 23.82 -7.12
CA VAL A 173 -0.24 22.79 -6.38
C VAL A 173 1.18 23.23 -6.12
N GLN A 174 1.64 23.06 -4.88
CA GLN A 174 3.02 23.29 -4.49
C GLN A 174 3.44 22.24 -3.47
N ASP A 175 4.51 21.49 -3.77
CA ASP A 175 5.02 20.38 -2.93
C ASP A 175 3.93 19.38 -2.56
N GLY A 176 3.01 19.07 -3.50
CA GLY A 176 1.87 18.19 -3.31
C GLY A 176 0.72 18.78 -2.48
N VAL A 177 0.83 20.01 -2.00
CA VAL A 177 -0.27 20.72 -1.32
C VAL A 177 -1.12 21.41 -2.37
N VAL A 178 -2.41 21.05 -2.41
CA VAL A 178 -3.39 21.63 -3.35
C VAL A 178 -4.14 22.77 -2.67
N THR A 179 -4.04 23.97 -3.21
CA THR A 179 -4.87 25.11 -2.79
C THR A 179 -6.04 25.24 -3.76
N LEU A 180 -7.26 25.19 -3.24
CA LEU A 180 -8.51 25.37 -3.96
C LEU A 180 -9.02 26.77 -3.67
N THR A 181 -9.22 27.60 -4.70
CA THR A 181 -9.73 28.97 -4.58
C THR A 181 -10.91 29.18 -5.51
N GLY A 182 -11.77 30.11 -5.16
CA GLY A 182 -12.94 30.49 -5.97
C GLY A 182 -14.23 30.38 -5.20
N ARG A 183 -15.36 30.37 -5.93
CA ARG A 183 -16.69 30.38 -5.35
C ARG A 183 -17.54 29.25 -5.94
N VAL A 184 -18.36 28.63 -5.11
CA VAL A 184 -19.34 27.60 -5.48
C VAL A 184 -20.72 27.95 -4.91
N ASP A 185 -21.76 27.32 -5.43
CA ASP A 185 -23.13 27.63 -4.98
C ASP A 185 -23.39 27.19 -3.55
N ARG A 186 -22.85 26.03 -3.14
CA ARG A 186 -23.22 25.39 -1.90
C ARG A 186 -22.01 24.94 -1.09
N TRP A 187 -22.15 24.95 0.24
CA TRP A 187 -21.15 24.38 1.13
C TRP A 187 -20.88 22.89 0.86
N SER A 188 -21.91 22.09 0.57
CA SER A 188 -21.72 20.67 0.24
C SER A 188 -20.82 20.45 -0.97
N THR A 189 -20.76 21.40 -1.91
CA THR A 189 -19.87 21.34 -3.05
C THR A 189 -18.41 21.54 -2.62
N THR A 190 -18.12 22.45 -1.67
CA THR A 190 -16.75 22.62 -1.14
C THR A 190 -16.28 21.34 -0.48
N ASP A 191 -17.11 20.72 0.37
CA ASP A 191 -16.80 19.45 1.06
C ASP A 191 -16.51 18.32 0.08
N ILE A 192 -17.34 18.17 -0.97
CA ILE A 192 -17.16 17.14 -2.00
C ILE A 192 -15.86 17.37 -2.75
N VAL A 193 -15.60 18.60 -3.23
CA VAL A 193 -14.39 18.95 -3.96
C VAL A 193 -13.14 18.71 -3.11
N GLY A 194 -13.13 19.21 -1.88
CA GLY A 194 -12.01 19.01 -0.96
C GLY A 194 -11.74 17.53 -0.66
N ARG A 195 -12.79 16.75 -0.42
CA ARG A 195 -12.66 15.32 -0.16
C ARG A 195 -12.17 14.52 -1.37
N LEU A 196 -12.66 14.82 -2.57
CA LEU A 196 -12.21 14.16 -3.80
C LEU A 196 -10.78 14.55 -4.14
N THR A 197 -10.40 15.81 -3.92
CA THR A 197 -9.02 16.28 -4.13
C THR A 197 -8.03 15.55 -3.23
N ARG A 198 -8.36 15.28 -1.96
CA ARG A 198 -7.52 14.46 -1.05
C ARG A 198 -7.33 13.03 -1.50
N GLN A 199 -8.17 12.52 -2.41
CA GLN A 199 -8.04 11.17 -2.97
C GLN A 199 -7.16 11.13 -4.24
N VAL A 200 -6.78 12.28 -4.78
CA VAL A 200 -5.86 12.33 -5.93
C VAL A 200 -4.48 11.87 -5.49
N ALA A 201 -3.92 10.94 -6.24
CA ALA A 201 -2.61 10.37 -5.94
C ALA A 201 -1.51 11.45 -5.98
N GLY A 202 -0.70 11.53 -4.94
CA GLY A 202 0.35 12.52 -4.79
C GLY A 202 -0.05 13.72 -3.92
N VAL A 203 -1.33 13.95 -3.71
CA VAL A 203 -1.79 15.02 -2.80
C VAL A 203 -1.35 14.72 -1.38
N VAL A 204 -0.64 15.67 -0.78
CA VAL A 204 -0.16 15.63 0.60
C VAL A 204 -1.18 16.28 1.54
N ASP A 205 -1.72 17.43 1.12
CA ASP A 205 -2.77 18.16 1.86
C ASP A 205 -3.59 19.04 0.92
N VAL A 206 -4.74 19.51 1.40
CA VAL A 206 -5.65 20.40 0.66
C VAL A 206 -5.98 21.61 1.52
N ALA A 207 -5.50 22.78 1.08
CA ALA A 207 -5.93 24.09 1.58
C ALA A 207 -7.22 24.48 0.86
N ASP A 208 -8.35 24.39 1.58
CA ASP A 208 -9.66 24.74 1.03
C ASP A 208 -9.97 26.20 1.36
N GLU A 209 -9.84 27.07 0.34
CA GLU A 209 -10.14 28.49 0.38
C GLU A 209 -11.37 28.82 -0.51
N LEU A 210 -12.28 27.84 -0.70
CA LEU A 210 -13.49 28.01 -1.45
C LEU A 210 -14.53 28.81 -0.66
N GLU A 211 -15.13 29.80 -1.29
CA GLU A 211 -16.29 30.48 -0.80
C GLU A 211 -17.57 29.79 -1.32
N PHE A 212 -18.69 29.91 -0.59
CA PHE A 212 -19.99 29.40 -1.03
C PHE A 212 -21.11 30.42 -0.81
N ASP A 213 -22.13 30.37 -1.66
CA ASP A 213 -23.26 31.28 -1.58
C ASP A 213 -24.34 30.81 -0.61
N TYR A 214 -24.53 29.50 -0.48
CA TYR A 214 -25.56 28.89 0.34
C TYR A 214 -25.02 27.79 1.26
N ASP A 215 -25.36 27.89 2.55
CA ASP A 215 -25.02 26.87 3.56
C ASP A 215 -26.16 25.82 3.65
N ASP A 216 -25.94 24.67 3.04
CA ASP A 216 -26.89 23.56 3.00
C ASP A 216 -26.65 22.47 4.06
N ARG A 217 -25.77 22.69 5.04
CA ARG A 217 -25.44 21.72 6.09
C ARG A 217 -26.66 21.28 6.89
N ASN A 218 -27.60 22.20 7.16
CA ASN A 218 -28.82 21.91 7.92
C ASN A 218 -29.82 21.04 7.15
N ILE A 219 -29.74 21.02 5.80
CA ILE A 219 -30.61 20.20 4.96
C ILE A 219 -30.12 18.77 4.91
N LEU A 220 -28.83 18.56 4.89
CA LEU A 220 -28.20 17.24 4.85
C LEU A 220 -28.28 16.49 6.19
N GLY A 221 -28.48 17.23 7.31
CA GLY A 221 -28.61 16.66 8.66
C GLY A 221 -30.03 16.18 9.02
N THR A 222 -31.06 16.57 8.27
CA THR A 222 -32.41 16.08 8.46
C THR A 222 -32.65 14.80 7.66
N GLY A 223 -32.09 13.69 8.14
CA GLY A 223 -32.51 12.36 7.71
C GLY A 223 -33.98 12.23 8.00
N VAL A 224 -34.81 12.22 6.96
CA VAL A 224 -36.24 11.94 7.04
C VAL A 224 -36.38 10.55 7.66
N ALA A 225 -36.75 10.51 8.96
CA ALA A 225 -37.24 9.30 9.58
C ALA A 225 -38.59 8.98 8.91
N PHE A 226 -38.56 8.09 7.92
CA PHE A 226 -39.81 7.47 7.46
C PHE A 226 -40.32 6.60 8.60
N GLY A 227 -41.26 7.17 9.38
CA GLY A 227 -42.09 6.42 10.30
C GLY A 227 -42.94 5.44 9.49
N ILE A 228 -42.65 4.16 9.66
CA ILE A 228 -43.59 3.11 9.26
C ILE A 228 -44.67 3.08 10.34
N ALA A 229 -45.87 3.48 9.97
CA ALA A 229 -47.10 3.25 10.74
C ALA A 229 -47.62 1.87 10.38
#